data_fcbb54bc85e0580403d323182de41900
#
_entry.id   fcbb54bc85e0580403d323182de41900
#
_cell.length_a   1.000
_cell.length_b   1.000
_cell.length_c   1.000
_cell.angle_alpha   90.00
_cell.angle_beta   90.00
_cell.angle_gamma   90.00
#
_symmetry.space_group_name_H-M   'P 1'
#
loop_
_entity.id
_entity.type
_entity.pdbx_description
1 polymer ?
#
loop_
_entity_poly.entity_id
_entity_poly.type
_entity_poly.pdbx_seq_one_letter_code
_entity_poly.pdbx_strand_id
1 'polypeptide(L)'
;RPTRSEMDQMIALMKEALDAGCCGFSYQRCGVPSVQPDWDGTPMPTDVVPDHELIEFGKALGEYGRGFIEMFDAAPSDHATVEDFMTTLAEASGRPIVRNILLADDENLQRHRTFIDWLNESHEKGLQVFGMGFTVRSPTILTFEDWSLWDNAPNWHEVMNGKYEDRVALMKD
;
A
#
# COMPACT_ATOMS: atom_id res chain seq x y z
N ARG A 1 -9.43 12.60 -7.94
CA ARG A 1 -10.32 11.54 -7.47
C ARG A 1 -11.19 11.06 -8.63
N PRO A 2 -11.46 9.76 -8.76
CA PRO A 2 -12.30 9.25 -9.80
C PRO A 2 -13.75 9.75 -9.63
N THR A 3 -14.40 9.99 -10.75
CA THR A 3 -15.85 10.16 -10.81
C THR A 3 -16.54 8.81 -10.57
N ARG A 4 -17.85 8.81 -10.33
CA ARG A 4 -18.61 7.55 -10.18
C ARG A 4 -18.43 6.63 -11.41
N SER A 5 -18.49 7.18 -12.61
CA SER A 5 -18.31 6.42 -13.85
C SER A 5 -16.91 5.81 -13.98
N GLU A 6 -15.88 6.53 -13.56
CA GLU A 6 -14.50 6.01 -13.56
C GLU A 6 -14.32 4.92 -12.51
N MET A 7 -14.90 5.08 -11.31
CA MET A 7 -14.89 4.03 -10.29
C MET A 7 -15.58 2.75 -10.80
N ASP A 8 -16.72 2.87 -11.44
CA ASP A 8 -17.44 1.74 -12.04
C ASP A 8 -16.59 1.03 -13.11
N GLN A 9 -15.86 1.78 -13.93
CA GLN A 9 -14.93 1.23 -14.92
C GLN A 9 -13.74 0.52 -14.27
N MET A 10 -13.14 1.11 -13.22
CA MET A 10 -12.03 0.49 -12.47
C MET A 10 -12.46 -0.83 -11.82
N ILE A 11 -13.66 -0.87 -11.23
CA ILE A 11 -14.23 -2.10 -10.66
C ILE A 11 -14.50 -3.14 -11.76
N ALA A 12 -14.99 -2.72 -12.92
CA ALA A 12 -15.20 -3.64 -14.05
C ALA A 12 -13.88 -4.26 -14.53
N LEU A 13 -12.82 -3.45 -14.65
CA LEU A 13 -11.48 -3.94 -15.01
C LEU A 13 -10.92 -4.91 -13.97
N MET A 14 -11.11 -4.64 -12.67
CA MET A 14 -10.75 -5.58 -11.61
C MET A 14 -11.47 -6.93 -11.79
N LYS A 15 -12.77 -6.92 -12.06
CA LYS A 15 -13.55 -8.16 -12.29
C LYS A 15 -13.08 -8.90 -13.53
N GLU A 16 -12.78 -8.20 -14.62
CA GLU A 16 -12.20 -8.78 -15.84
C GLU A 16 -10.84 -9.45 -15.56
N ALA A 17 -9.97 -8.81 -14.79
CA ALA A 17 -8.70 -9.38 -14.38
C ALA A 17 -8.88 -10.65 -13.53
N LEU A 18 -9.86 -10.66 -12.62
CA LEU A 18 -10.22 -11.84 -11.83
C LEU A 18 -10.74 -12.99 -12.71
N ASP A 19 -11.53 -12.68 -13.75
CA ASP A 19 -12.00 -13.66 -14.74
C ASP A 19 -10.84 -14.25 -15.56
N ALA A 20 -9.84 -13.43 -15.85
CA ALA A 20 -8.61 -13.86 -16.53
C ALA A 20 -7.66 -14.68 -15.64
N GLY A 21 -7.95 -14.83 -14.33
CA GLY A 21 -7.18 -15.68 -13.42
C GLY A 21 -6.37 -14.93 -12.36
N CYS A 22 -6.52 -13.62 -12.21
CA CYS A 22 -5.90 -12.88 -11.10
C CYS A 22 -6.42 -13.35 -9.75
N CYS A 23 -5.53 -13.32 -8.72
CA CYS A 23 -5.85 -13.79 -7.38
C CYS A 23 -6.59 -12.77 -6.51
N GLY A 24 -6.65 -11.51 -6.93
CA GLY A 24 -7.21 -10.42 -6.17
C GLY A 24 -6.65 -9.08 -6.65
N PHE A 25 -6.60 -8.09 -5.79
CA PHE A 25 -5.87 -6.86 -6.06
C PHE A 25 -4.91 -6.53 -4.92
N SER A 26 -3.89 -5.75 -5.25
CA SER A 26 -2.98 -5.18 -4.25
C SER A 26 -2.94 -3.66 -4.36
N TYR A 27 -2.61 -3.01 -3.24
CA TYR A 27 -2.33 -1.59 -3.23
C TYR A 27 -1.23 -1.24 -2.25
N GLN A 28 -0.52 -0.16 -2.55
CA GLN A 28 0.35 0.54 -1.63
C GLN A 28 -0.21 1.93 -1.38
N ARG A 29 -0.24 2.37 -0.13
CA ARG A 29 -0.64 3.70 0.27
C ARG A 29 0.35 4.25 1.30
N CYS A 30 1.23 5.15 0.87
CA CYS A 30 2.28 5.73 1.70
C CYS A 30 2.05 7.21 2.03
N GLY A 31 1.01 7.83 1.46
CA GLY A 31 0.77 9.27 1.60
C GLY A 31 1.65 10.13 0.70
N VAL A 32 1.57 11.44 0.91
CA VAL A 32 2.34 12.43 0.12
C VAL A 32 3.85 12.19 0.18
N PRO A 33 4.47 11.84 1.33
CA PRO A 33 5.90 11.53 1.38
C PRO A 33 6.18 10.09 0.97
N SER A 34 5.54 9.60 -0.10
CA SER A 34 5.76 8.25 -0.61
C SER A 34 7.22 8.02 -0.94
N VAL A 35 7.69 6.81 -0.63
CA VAL A 35 9.03 6.35 -1.03
C VAL A 35 9.11 5.96 -2.51
N GLN A 36 7.98 6.02 -3.21
CA GLN A 36 7.85 5.69 -4.64
C GLN A 36 7.05 6.78 -5.36
N PRO A 37 7.56 8.03 -5.45
CA PRO A 37 6.87 9.09 -6.17
C PRO A 37 6.82 8.80 -7.67
N ASP A 38 5.97 9.51 -8.37
CA ASP A 38 6.03 9.57 -9.83
C ASP A 38 7.32 10.30 -10.27
N TRP A 39 7.68 10.21 -11.55
CA TRP A 39 8.93 10.74 -12.12
C TRP A 39 9.13 12.25 -11.89
N ASP A 40 8.08 12.99 -11.66
CA ASP A 40 8.08 14.42 -11.36
C ASP A 40 8.05 14.74 -9.85
N GLY A 41 8.15 13.72 -8.99
CA GLY A 41 8.11 13.83 -7.53
C GLY A 41 6.73 13.96 -6.92
N THR A 42 5.66 13.89 -7.72
CA THR A 42 4.29 13.85 -7.19
C THR A 42 3.97 12.46 -6.62
N PRO A 43 3.08 12.36 -5.60
CA PRO A 43 2.68 11.06 -5.08
C PRO A 43 1.92 10.26 -6.14
N MET A 44 2.16 8.94 -6.16
CA MET A 44 1.35 8.03 -6.98
C MET A 44 -0.13 8.16 -6.59
N PRO A 45 -1.08 8.02 -7.53
CA PRO A 45 -2.52 8.10 -7.22
C PRO A 45 -2.94 7.17 -6.08
N THR A 46 -2.35 5.99 -5.97
CA THR A 46 -2.61 5.01 -4.91
C THR A 46 -2.16 5.48 -3.54
N ASP A 47 -1.08 6.27 -3.46
CA ASP A 47 -0.54 6.77 -2.19
C ASP A 47 -1.48 7.76 -1.47
N VAL A 48 -2.40 8.37 -2.20
CA VAL A 48 -3.35 9.37 -1.71
C VAL A 48 -4.82 8.95 -1.86
N VAL A 49 -5.05 7.66 -2.13
CA VAL A 49 -6.41 7.12 -2.24
C VAL A 49 -7.12 7.16 -0.88
N PRO A 50 -8.35 7.67 -0.79
CA PRO A 50 -9.08 7.72 0.48
C PRO A 50 -9.68 6.36 0.85
N ASP A 51 -9.90 6.14 2.14
CA ASP A 51 -10.40 4.89 2.70
C ASP A 51 -11.67 4.39 2.01
N HIS A 52 -12.62 5.28 1.76
CA HIS A 52 -13.91 4.89 1.18
C HIS A 52 -13.80 4.31 -0.24
N GLU A 53 -12.82 4.75 -1.03
CA GLU A 53 -12.57 4.20 -2.37
C GLU A 53 -12.00 2.77 -2.27
N LEU A 54 -11.05 2.53 -1.36
CA LEU A 54 -10.52 1.18 -1.10
C LEU A 54 -11.59 0.24 -0.54
N ILE A 55 -12.45 0.73 0.35
CA ILE A 55 -13.58 -0.03 0.87
C ILE A 55 -14.56 -0.39 -0.25
N GLU A 56 -14.77 0.50 -1.22
CA GLU A 56 -15.64 0.23 -2.37
C GLU A 56 -15.06 -0.88 -3.27
N PHE A 57 -13.76 -0.87 -3.54
CA PHE A 57 -13.09 -2.00 -4.20
C PHE A 57 -13.22 -3.31 -3.39
N GLY A 58 -13.04 -3.23 -2.07
CA GLY A 58 -13.23 -4.38 -1.19
C GLY A 58 -14.62 -4.96 -1.28
N LYS A 59 -15.66 -4.13 -1.23
CA LYS A 59 -17.06 -4.55 -1.40
C LYS A 59 -17.30 -5.22 -2.75
N ALA A 60 -16.79 -4.61 -3.82
CA ALA A 60 -16.91 -5.17 -5.17
C ALA A 60 -16.23 -6.53 -5.31
N LEU A 61 -15.08 -6.74 -4.64
CA LEU A 61 -14.41 -8.03 -4.55
C LEU A 61 -15.24 -9.05 -3.75
N GLY A 62 -15.85 -8.61 -2.65
CA GLY A 62 -16.76 -9.41 -1.83
C GLY A 62 -17.98 -9.89 -2.61
N GLU A 63 -18.64 -8.99 -3.35
CA GLU A 63 -19.76 -9.30 -4.24
C GLU A 63 -19.36 -10.29 -5.35
N TYR A 64 -18.15 -10.17 -5.87
CA TYR A 64 -17.59 -11.09 -6.87
C TYR A 64 -17.35 -12.50 -6.28
N GLY A 65 -17.13 -12.61 -4.98
CA GLY A 65 -17.13 -13.85 -4.22
C GLY A 65 -15.80 -14.62 -4.20
N ARG A 66 -14.73 -14.13 -4.85
CA ARG A 66 -13.40 -14.74 -4.81
C ARG A 66 -12.29 -13.71 -4.82
N GLY A 67 -11.06 -14.13 -4.51
CA GLY A 67 -9.86 -13.30 -4.46
C GLY A 67 -9.54 -12.82 -3.04
N PHE A 68 -8.43 -12.13 -2.90
CA PHE A 68 -7.94 -11.52 -1.66
C PHE A 68 -7.40 -10.12 -1.93
N ILE A 69 -7.16 -9.37 -0.85
CA ILE A 69 -6.57 -8.03 -0.89
C ILE A 69 -5.18 -8.11 -0.27
N GLU A 70 -4.16 -7.72 -1.01
CA GLU A 70 -2.82 -7.49 -0.44
C GLU A 70 -2.64 -5.99 -0.24
N MET A 71 -2.05 -5.60 0.90
CA MET A 71 -1.91 -4.19 1.19
C MET A 71 -0.61 -3.85 1.90
N PHE A 72 -0.03 -2.71 1.50
CA PHE A 72 0.90 -1.95 2.31
C PHE A 72 0.29 -0.57 2.58
N ASP A 73 0.10 -0.25 3.85
CA ASP A 73 -0.52 1.02 4.27
C ASP A 73 0.29 1.66 5.39
N ALA A 74 0.72 2.88 5.16
CA ALA A 74 1.45 3.71 6.10
C ALA A 74 0.96 5.18 6.07
N ALA A 75 -0.05 5.48 5.24
CA ALA A 75 -0.60 6.83 5.14
C ALA A 75 -1.58 7.15 6.27
N PRO A 76 -1.77 8.42 6.60
CA PRO A 76 -2.91 8.85 7.38
C PRO A 76 -4.23 8.42 6.72
N SER A 77 -5.15 7.92 7.53
CA SER A 77 -6.48 7.49 7.11
C SER A 77 -7.55 8.12 7.98
N ASP A 78 -8.82 7.88 7.65
CA ASP A 78 -9.94 8.31 8.49
C ASP A 78 -10.06 7.44 9.77
N HIS A 79 -9.27 6.35 9.85
CA HIS A 79 -9.21 5.44 10.98
C HIS A 79 -8.04 5.79 11.93
N ALA A 80 -8.17 5.44 13.20
CA ALA A 80 -7.16 5.74 14.21
C ALA A 80 -5.84 4.97 13.97
N THR A 81 -5.95 3.73 13.46
CA THR A 81 -4.81 2.86 13.15
C THR A 81 -5.01 2.16 11.81
N VAL A 82 -3.93 1.61 11.27
CA VAL A 82 -4.00 0.75 10.07
C VAL A 82 -4.80 -0.53 10.37
N GLU A 83 -4.69 -1.05 11.58
CA GLU A 83 -5.43 -2.22 12.05
C GLU A 83 -6.95 -1.97 12.08
N ASP A 84 -7.39 -0.78 12.49
CA ASP A 84 -8.80 -0.37 12.45
C ASP A 84 -9.31 -0.30 11.00
N PHE A 85 -8.52 0.27 10.10
CA PHE A 85 -8.86 0.30 8.69
C PHE A 85 -8.93 -1.11 8.08
N MET A 86 -7.95 -1.98 8.39
CA MET A 86 -7.96 -3.38 7.94
C MET A 86 -9.19 -4.13 8.45
N THR A 87 -9.58 -3.90 9.70
CA THR A 87 -10.81 -4.48 10.26
C THR A 87 -12.03 -4.05 9.45
N THR A 88 -12.17 -2.75 9.20
CA THR A 88 -13.27 -2.20 8.40
C THR A 88 -13.28 -2.76 6.97
N LEU A 89 -12.11 -2.87 6.34
CA LEU A 89 -11.99 -3.40 4.99
C LEU A 89 -12.31 -4.91 4.95
N ALA A 90 -11.86 -5.68 5.96
CA ALA A 90 -12.16 -7.10 6.07
C ALA A 90 -13.66 -7.37 6.27
N GLU A 91 -14.30 -6.60 7.14
CA GLU A 91 -15.75 -6.69 7.36
C GLU A 91 -16.54 -6.29 6.10
N ALA A 92 -16.14 -5.22 5.43
CA ALA A 92 -16.83 -4.72 4.25
C ALA A 92 -16.69 -5.65 3.04
N SER A 93 -15.54 -6.29 2.88
CA SER A 93 -15.27 -7.18 1.74
C SER A 93 -15.66 -8.62 2.00
N GLY A 94 -15.61 -9.09 3.24
CA GLY A 94 -15.72 -10.52 3.57
C GLY A 94 -14.62 -11.37 2.90
N ARG A 95 -13.49 -10.75 2.50
CA ARG A 95 -12.41 -11.41 1.76
C ARG A 95 -11.12 -11.41 2.58
N PRO A 96 -10.23 -12.38 2.33
CA PRO A 96 -8.93 -12.40 2.98
C PRO A 96 -8.13 -11.12 2.69
N ILE A 97 -7.49 -10.57 3.73
CA ILE A 97 -6.57 -9.44 3.62
C ILE A 97 -5.19 -9.89 4.07
N VAL A 98 -4.18 -9.59 3.27
CA VAL A 98 -2.77 -9.85 3.56
C VAL A 98 -2.04 -8.53 3.72
N ARG A 99 -1.54 -8.25 4.93
CA ARG A 99 -0.70 -7.07 5.15
C ARG A 99 0.75 -7.37 4.80
N ASN A 100 1.29 -6.62 3.89
CA ASN A 100 2.70 -6.50 3.61
C ASN A 100 3.22 -5.23 4.34
N ILE A 101 4.13 -5.27 5.29
CA ILE A 101 5.01 -6.35 5.76
C ILE A 101 4.94 -6.39 7.28
N LEU A 102 5.09 -7.57 7.88
CA LEU A 102 5.32 -7.70 9.31
C LEU A 102 6.83 -7.74 9.56
N LEU A 103 7.36 -6.64 10.09
CA LEU A 103 8.77 -6.49 10.43
C LEU A 103 8.99 -6.55 11.93
N ALA A 104 10.09 -7.19 12.34
CA ALA A 104 10.70 -6.93 13.64
C ALA A 104 11.61 -5.69 13.49
N ASP A 105 11.36 -4.67 14.27
CA ASP A 105 11.98 -3.37 14.19
C ASP A 105 12.78 -3.10 15.47
N ASP A 106 14.05 -2.73 15.34
CA ASP A 106 14.93 -2.45 16.47
C ASP A 106 14.52 -1.16 17.21
N GLU A 107 13.84 -0.22 16.54
CA GLU A 107 13.34 1.01 17.15
C GLU A 107 12.06 0.74 17.97
N ASN A 108 11.29 -0.29 17.61
CA ASN A 108 10.07 -0.69 18.31
C ASN A 108 9.94 -2.21 18.38
N LEU A 109 10.61 -2.82 19.36
CA LEU A 109 10.64 -4.26 19.57
C LEU A 109 9.26 -4.90 19.86
N GLN A 110 8.24 -4.11 20.17
CA GLN A 110 6.89 -4.61 20.47
C GLN A 110 5.94 -4.49 19.26
N ARG A 111 6.26 -3.70 18.25
CA ARG A 111 5.37 -3.42 17.11
C ARG A 111 4.85 -4.70 16.43
N HIS A 112 5.75 -5.63 16.12
CA HIS A 112 5.35 -6.89 15.49
C HIS A 112 4.50 -7.76 16.43
N ARG A 113 4.73 -7.73 17.76
CA ARG A 113 3.94 -8.48 18.74
C ARG A 113 2.53 -7.93 18.85
N THR A 114 2.39 -6.62 18.98
CA THR A 114 1.08 -5.95 18.98
C THR A 114 0.27 -6.29 17.72
N PHE A 115 0.94 -6.36 16.57
CA PHE A 115 0.28 -6.75 15.34
C PHE A 115 -0.15 -8.24 15.34
N ILE A 116 0.69 -9.14 15.88
CA ILE A 116 0.34 -10.57 16.04
C ILE A 116 -0.85 -10.73 16.99
N ASP A 117 -0.88 -9.98 18.09
CA ASP A 117 -1.99 -10.01 19.04
C ASP A 117 -3.30 -9.57 18.36
N TRP A 118 -3.25 -8.47 17.59
CA TRP A 118 -4.40 -8.02 16.80
C TRP A 118 -4.84 -9.05 15.74
N LEU A 119 -3.90 -9.76 15.07
CA LEU A 119 -4.24 -10.86 14.14
C LEU A 119 -5.03 -11.96 14.86
N ASN A 120 -4.58 -12.39 16.05
CA ASN A 120 -5.24 -13.41 16.84
C ASN A 120 -6.66 -12.98 17.22
N GLU A 121 -6.81 -11.76 17.75
CA GLU A 121 -8.13 -11.19 18.09
C GLU A 121 -9.06 -11.11 16.87
N SER A 122 -8.52 -10.76 15.72
CA SER A 122 -9.28 -10.67 14.46
C SER A 122 -9.74 -12.05 14.00
N HIS A 123 -8.90 -13.06 14.12
CA HIS A 123 -9.28 -14.45 13.81
C HIS A 123 -10.36 -14.98 14.77
N GLU A 124 -10.31 -14.64 16.06
CA GLU A 124 -11.36 -14.97 17.02
C GLU A 124 -12.72 -14.35 16.64
N LYS A 125 -12.70 -13.18 15.99
CA LYS A 125 -13.88 -12.51 15.43
C LYS A 125 -14.31 -13.07 14.06
N GLY A 126 -13.58 -14.04 13.51
CA GLY A 126 -13.86 -14.68 12.22
C GLY A 126 -13.37 -13.89 11.00
N LEU A 127 -12.55 -12.84 11.20
CA LEU A 127 -11.94 -12.08 10.10
C LEU A 127 -10.75 -12.85 9.51
N GLN A 128 -10.66 -12.86 8.19
CA GLN A 128 -9.56 -13.50 7.46
C GLN A 128 -8.46 -12.47 7.18
N VAL A 129 -7.68 -12.15 8.20
CA VAL A 129 -6.56 -11.21 8.11
C VAL A 129 -5.23 -11.93 8.36
N PHE A 130 -4.22 -11.62 7.56
CA PHE A 130 -2.92 -12.29 7.57
C PHE A 130 -1.80 -11.26 7.50
N GLY A 131 -0.65 -11.59 8.09
CA GLY A 131 0.58 -10.80 7.98
C GLY A 131 1.63 -11.54 7.16
N MET A 132 2.26 -10.86 6.23
CA MET A 132 3.42 -11.37 5.52
C MET A 132 4.69 -11.07 6.32
N GLY A 133 5.27 -12.08 6.94
CA GLY A 133 6.48 -11.94 7.74
C GLY A 133 7.72 -11.74 6.88
N PHE A 134 8.53 -10.74 7.23
CA PHE A 134 9.82 -10.49 6.60
C PHE A 134 10.89 -11.27 7.36
N THR A 135 11.34 -12.38 6.81
CA THR A 135 12.16 -13.38 7.52
C THR A 135 13.65 -13.34 7.18
N VAL A 136 14.05 -12.46 6.27
CA VAL A 136 15.44 -12.34 5.80
C VAL A 136 15.89 -10.88 5.80
N ARG A 137 17.21 -10.67 5.88
CA ARG A 137 17.78 -9.35 5.60
C ARG A 137 17.60 -9.04 4.13
N SER A 138 17.09 -7.85 3.81
CA SER A 138 16.92 -7.37 2.46
C SER A 138 17.93 -6.25 2.18
N PRO A 139 19.14 -6.57 1.72
CA PRO A 139 20.06 -5.54 1.26
C PRO A 139 19.49 -4.90 0.00
N THR A 140 19.42 -3.58 0.00
CA THR A 140 19.00 -2.80 -1.16
C THR A 140 20.21 -2.14 -1.79
N ILE A 141 20.42 -2.36 -3.08
CA ILE A 141 21.42 -1.64 -3.87
C ILE A 141 20.67 -0.55 -4.62
N LEU A 142 21.08 0.70 -4.41
CA LEU A 142 20.48 1.87 -5.05
C LEU A 142 21.49 2.50 -5.99
N THR A 143 21.00 3.08 -7.08
CA THR A 143 21.75 3.97 -7.95
C THR A 143 21.08 5.34 -7.96
N PHE A 144 21.83 6.39 -8.29
CA PHE A 144 21.24 7.71 -8.48
C PHE A 144 20.67 7.90 -9.90
N GLU A 145 20.77 6.88 -10.74
CA GLU A 145 20.21 6.87 -12.09
C GLU A 145 18.72 6.54 -12.07
N ASP A 146 18.34 5.56 -11.25
CA ASP A 146 16.98 5.08 -11.11
C ASP A 146 16.34 5.64 -9.83
N TRP A 147 15.05 5.32 -9.65
CA TRP A 147 14.33 5.57 -8.42
C TRP A 147 15.07 5.02 -7.18
N SER A 148 15.03 5.79 -6.09
CA SER A 148 15.66 5.39 -4.84
C SER A 148 14.83 5.85 -3.62
N LEU A 149 15.14 5.29 -2.45
CA LEU A 149 14.53 5.68 -1.17
C LEU A 149 14.82 7.14 -0.78
N TRP A 150 15.77 7.79 -1.44
CA TRP A 150 16.16 9.18 -1.19
C TRP A 150 15.30 10.20 -1.92
N ASP A 151 14.50 9.78 -2.90
CA ASP A 151 13.79 10.69 -3.81
C ASP A 151 12.86 11.67 -3.08
N ASN A 152 12.29 11.26 -1.94
CA ASN A 152 11.48 12.12 -1.09
C ASN A 152 12.16 12.60 0.20
N ALA A 153 13.44 12.31 0.39
CA ALA A 153 14.18 12.88 1.51
C ALA A 153 14.34 14.39 1.29
N PRO A 154 14.00 15.26 2.28
CA PRO A 154 13.93 16.72 2.07
C PRO A 154 15.19 17.35 1.46
N ASN A 155 16.37 16.81 1.80
CA ASN A 155 17.65 17.31 1.31
C ASN A 155 18.04 16.76 -0.07
N TRP A 156 17.32 15.77 -0.58
CA TRP A 156 17.60 15.10 -1.85
C TRP A 156 16.49 15.27 -2.88
N HIS A 157 15.30 15.68 -2.43
CA HIS A 157 14.11 15.76 -3.28
C HIS A 157 14.36 16.56 -4.56
N GLU A 158 14.99 17.72 -4.46
CA GLU A 158 15.28 18.58 -5.62
C GLU A 158 16.27 17.92 -6.60
N VAL A 159 17.24 17.19 -6.06
CA VAL A 159 18.30 16.55 -6.86
C VAL A 159 17.83 15.22 -7.45
N MET A 160 16.96 14.49 -6.77
CA MET A 160 16.57 13.13 -7.15
C MET A 160 15.33 13.06 -8.05
N ASN A 161 14.54 14.13 -8.12
CA ASN A 161 13.37 14.18 -9.00
C ASN A 161 13.69 14.86 -10.34
N GLY A 162 12.95 14.50 -11.37
CA GLY A 162 13.13 15.04 -12.71
C GLY A 162 13.94 14.14 -13.65
N LYS A 163 14.35 14.71 -14.77
CA LYS A 163 15.10 13.96 -15.79
C LYS A 163 16.53 13.67 -15.33
N TYR A 164 17.06 12.56 -15.80
CA TYR A 164 18.41 12.11 -15.45
C TYR A 164 19.49 13.16 -15.69
N GLU A 165 19.45 13.87 -16.83
CA GLU A 165 20.42 14.92 -17.18
C GLU A 165 20.40 16.09 -16.21
N ASP A 166 19.20 16.48 -15.76
CA ASP A 166 19.01 17.57 -14.79
C ASP A 166 19.55 17.17 -13.42
N ARG A 167 19.27 15.92 -12.99
CA ARG A 167 19.81 15.35 -11.75
C ARG A 167 21.34 15.30 -11.75
N VAL A 168 21.93 14.83 -12.85
CA VAL A 168 23.39 14.80 -13.01
C VAL A 168 24.01 16.20 -12.96
N ALA A 169 23.34 17.21 -13.51
CA ALA A 169 23.80 18.59 -13.45
C ALA A 169 23.79 19.12 -12.01
N LEU A 170 22.68 18.91 -11.28
CA LEU A 170 22.55 19.35 -9.88
C LEU A 170 23.53 18.66 -8.92
N MET A 171 23.90 17.40 -9.19
CA MET A 171 24.87 16.66 -8.37
C MET A 171 26.32 17.09 -8.58
N LYS A 172 26.61 17.90 -9.61
CA LYS A 172 27.96 18.39 -9.92
C LYS A 172 28.26 19.76 -9.31
N ASP A 173 27.25 20.49 -8.86
CA ASP A 173 27.35 21.76 -8.18
C ASP A 173 27.50 21.59 -6.65
#